data_c8442be318c8c0c4ebff561425a3ce99
#
_entry.id   c8442be318c8c0c4ebff561425a3ce99
#
_cell.length_a   1.000
_cell.length_b   1.000
_cell.length_c   1.000
_cell.angle_alpha   90.00
_cell.angle_beta   90.00
_cell.angle_gamma   90.00
#
_symmetry.space_group_name_H-M   'P 1'
#
loop_
_entity.id
_entity.type
_entity.pdbx_description
1 polymer ?
#
loop_
_entity_poly.entity_id
_entity_poly.type
_entity_poly.pdbx_seq_one_letter_code
_entity_poly.pdbx_strand_id
1 'polypeptide(L)'
;YQGKTPYSMKEAAVVNALGAVLTQRYLKSIREDAGIAYSVSTDGQADFGKYDSYQIITQCPVKPAKLDSALLLMKQGINDIATKGVTADELSKVITFELKDYADNQKKNEYWHGLIMQKTLWGKDLRTNYEATLKSITPKDIQDFVNNVLLKQNNCITVSMRPTDMTEKDGTK
;
A
#
# COMPACT_ATOMS: atom_id res chain seq x y z
N TYR A 1 6.20 1.89 -6.20
CA TYR A 1 6.58 3.29 -5.97
C TYR A 1 7.42 3.40 -4.71
N GLN A 2 8.42 4.24 -4.75
CA GLN A 2 9.25 4.56 -3.58
C GLN A 2 9.71 6.00 -3.64
N GLY A 3 10.05 6.58 -2.48
CA GLY A 3 10.54 7.96 -2.45
C GLY A 3 10.83 8.46 -1.05
N LYS A 4 11.06 9.76 -0.94
CA LYS A 4 11.31 10.43 0.33
C LYS A 4 10.03 11.09 0.84
N THR A 5 9.76 10.93 2.13
CA THR A 5 8.72 11.68 2.84
C THR A 5 9.15 11.85 4.30
N PRO A 6 8.96 13.01 4.92
CA PRO A 6 9.25 13.16 6.35
C PRO A 6 8.41 12.17 7.16
N TYR A 7 9.07 11.39 8.01
CA TYR A 7 8.36 10.41 8.82
C TYR A 7 7.56 11.09 9.94
N SER A 8 6.29 10.77 10.00
CA SER A 8 5.43 10.95 11.16
C SER A 8 4.52 9.73 11.31
N MET A 9 3.99 9.51 12.51
CA MET A 9 3.02 8.43 12.73
C MET A 9 1.79 8.58 11.81
N LYS A 10 1.34 9.83 11.57
CA LYS A 10 0.24 10.11 10.63
C LYS A 10 0.62 9.77 9.21
N GLU A 11 1.82 10.15 8.76
CA GLU A 11 2.29 9.85 7.41
C GLU A 11 2.39 8.34 7.19
N ALA A 12 2.96 7.61 8.16
CA ALA A 12 3.02 6.15 8.10
C ALA A 12 1.63 5.51 8.00
N ALA A 13 0.68 6.01 8.78
CA ALA A 13 -0.69 5.53 8.74
C ALA A 13 -1.41 5.86 7.41
N VAL A 14 -1.14 7.02 6.81
CA VAL A 14 -1.66 7.41 5.49
C VAL A 14 -1.11 6.49 4.40
N VAL A 15 0.20 6.22 4.42
CA VAL A 15 0.86 5.34 3.44
C VAL A 15 0.35 3.91 3.55
N ASN A 16 0.18 3.39 4.77
CA ASN A 16 -0.41 2.07 5.02
C ASN A 16 -1.85 2.02 4.52
N ALA A 17 -2.68 3.01 4.87
CA ALA A 17 -4.07 3.09 4.42
C ALA A 17 -4.18 3.16 2.89
N LEU A 18 -3.28 3.88 2.21
CA LEU A 18 -3.21 3.89 0.75
C LEU A 18 -2.97 2.48 0.19
N GLY A 19 -2.03 1.72 0.74
CA GLY A 19 -1.76 0.33 0.35
C GLY A 19 -3.00 -0.56 0.49
N ALA A 20 -3.69 -0.46 1.64
CA ALA A 20 -4.89 -1.22 1.92
C ALA A 20 -6.07 -0.87 0.97
N VAL A 21 -6.29 0.42 0.70
CA VAL A 21 -7.31 0.88 -0.26
C VAL A 21 -7.00 0.39 -1.67
N LEU A 22 -5.74 0.49 -2.10
CA LEU A 22 -5.31 -0.02 -3.42
C LEU A 22 -5.52 -1.52 -3.53
N THR A 23 -5.21 -2.29 -2.48
CA THR A 23 -5.49 -3.74 -2.45
C THR A 23 -6.97 -4.02 -2.70
N GLN A 24 -7.88 -3.34 -1.99
CA GLN A 24 -9.32 -3.52 -2.17
C GLN A 24 -9.77 -3.17 -3.61
N ARG A 25 -9.30 -2.06 -4.15
CA ARG A 25 -9.62 -1.62 -5.52
C ARG A 25 -9.08 -2.57 -6.58
N TYR A 26 -7.86 -3.08 -6.40
CA TYR A 26 -7.26 -4.02 -7.34
C TYR A 26 -7.87 -5.42 -7.26
N LEU A 27 -8.28 -5.87 -6.06
CA LEU A 27 -9.08 -7.10 -5.93
C LEU A 27 -10.36 -7.01 -6.74
N LYS A 28 -11.04 -5.88 -6.70
CA LYS A 28 -12.23 -5.66 -7.51
C LYS A 28 -11.90 -5.56 -9.00
N SER A 29 -11.04 -4.64 -9.42
CA SER A 29 -10.80 -4.33 -10.84
C SER A 29 -10.01 -5.41 -11.58
N ILE A 30 -8.98 -5.99 -10.95
CA ILE A 30 -8.06 -6.94 -11.59
C ILE A 30 -8.55 -8.38 -11.43
N ARG A 31 -9.02 -8.75 -10.20
CA ARG A 31 -9.44 -10.12 -9.91
C ARG A 31 -10.90 -10.35 -10.30
N GLU A 32 -11.84 -9.52 -9.80
CA GLU A 32 -13.27 -9.77 -9.96
C GLU A 32 -13.79 -9.33 -11.32
N ASP A 33 -13.58 -8.08 -11.69
CA ASP A 33 -14.15 -7.51 -12.92
C ASP A 33 -13.40 -7.99 -14.18
N ALA A 34 -12.07 -8.01 -14.17
CA ALA A 34 -11.27 -8.36 -15.34
C ALA A 34 -10.82 -9.85 -15.38
N GLY A 35 -10.87 -10.58 -14.28
CA GLY A 35 -10.44 -11.98 -14.20
C GLY A 35 -8.97 -12.20 -14.60
N ILE A 36 -8.11 -11.21 -14.39
CA ILE A 36 -6.71 -11.22 -14.85
C ILE A 36 -5.81 -11.97 -13.88
N ALA A 37 -6.04 -11.81 -12.58
CA ALA A 37 -5.23 -12.40 -11.53
C ALA A 37 -6.10 -13.11 -10.49
N TYR A 38 -5.55 -14.13 -9.83
CA TYR A 38 -6.20 -14.77 -8.69
C TYR A 38 -6.04 -13.95 -7.41
N SER A 39 -4.89 -13.34 -7.24
CA SER A 39 -4.57 -12.49 -6.07
C SER A 39 -3.84 -11.24 -6.49
N VAL A 40 -4.04 -10.19 -5.73
CA VAL A 40 -3.28 -8.96 -5.80
C VAL A 40 -3.21 -8.36 -4.41
N SER A 41 -2.05 -7.87 -4.04
CA SER A 41 -1.84 -7.16 -2.77
C SER A 41 -1.01 -5.92 -3.01
N THR A 42 -1.26 -4.91 -2.20
CA THR A 42 -0.46 -3.69 -2.17
C THR A 42 -0.14 -3.37 -0.72
N ASP A 43 1.14 -3.29 -0.42
CA ASP A 43 1.65 -2.89 0.89
C ASP A 43 2.18 -1.46 0.81
N GLY A 44 1.79 -0.64 1.77
CA GLY A 44 2.27 0.71 1.96
C GLY A 44 3.04 0.84 3.26
N GLN A 45 4.26 1.34 3.19
CA GLN A 45 5.11 1.51 4.36
C GLN A 45 5.85 2.85 4.30
N ALA A 46 5.93 3.54 5.43
CA ALA A 46 6.84 4.66 5.62
C ALA A 46 7.86 4.29 6.68
N ASP A 47 9.13 4.53 6.37
CA ASP A 47 10.25 4.17 7.21
C ASP A 47 11.00 5.42 7.67
N PHE A 48 11.61 5.32 8.84
CA PHE A 48 12.55 6.30 9.37
C PHE A 48 13.93 5.66 9.57
N GLY A 49 14.98 6.49 9.49
CA GLY A 49 16.34 6.00 9.66
C GLY A 49 17.33 7.10 9.31
N LYS A 50 18.38 6.76 8.56
CA LYS A 50 19.30 7.76 8.01
C LYS A 50 18.59 8.73 7.07
N TYR A 51 17.58 8.23 6.35
CA TYR A 51 16.68 9.01 5.49
C TYR A 51 15.26 8.50 5.69
N ASP A 52 14.34 9.42 5.90
CA ASP A 52 12.92 9.11 5.94
C ASP A 52 12.42 8.82 4.52
N SER A 53 11.68 7.75 4.36
CA SER A 53 11.25 7.24 3.05
C SER A 53 9.87 6.59 3.10
N TYR A 54 9.29 6.36 1.93
CA TYR A 54 8.11 5.53 1.77
C TYR A 54 8.29 4.53 0.64
N GLN A 55 7.53 3.45 0.69
CA GLN A 55 7.36 2.50 -0.39
C GLN A 55 5.91 2.04 -0.50
N ILE A 56 5.44 1.87 -1.72
CA ILE A 56 4.16 1.24 -2.06
C ILE A 56 4.50 0.10 -3.02
N ILE A 57 4.32 -1.13 -2.56
CA ILE A 57 4.67 -2.33 -3.32
C ILE A 57 3.39 -3.07 -3.69
N THR A 58 3.11 -3.21 -4.98
CA THR A 58 2.02 -4.03 -5.48
C THR A 58 2.57 -5.33 -6.05
N GLN A 59 2.04 -6.45 -5.60
CA GLN A 59 2.36 -7.78 -6.09
C GLN A 59 1.11 -8.38 -6.74
N CYS A 60 1.27 -8.86 -7.99
CA CYS A 60 0.16 -9.39 -8.76
C CYS A 60 0.65 -10.53 -9.67
N PRO A 61 0.50 -11.80 -9.24
CA PRO A 61 0.78 -12.95 -10.10
C PRO A 61 -0.23 -13.01 -11.25
N VAL A 62 0.26 -12.87 -12.48
CA VAL A 62 -0.58 -12.86 -13.69
C VAL A 62 0.00 -13.79 -14.75
N LYS A 63 -0.85 -14.26 -15.66
CA LYS A 63 -0.38 -14.91 -16.88
C LYS A 63 0.38 -13.91 -17.75
N PRO A 64 1.47 -14.31 -18.44
CA PRO A 64 2.29 -13.39 -19.24
C PRO A 64 1.51 -12.56 -20.24
N ALA A 65 0.52 -13.15 -20.91
CA ALA A 65 -0.35 -12.46 -21.87
C ALA A 65 -1.28 -11.39 -21.24
N LYS A 66 -1.40 -11.35 -19.91
CA LYS A 66 -2.26 -10.40 -19.18
C LYS A 66 -1.46 -9.31 -18.43
N LEU A 67 -0.12 -9.34 -18.54
CA LEU A 67 0.75 -8.43 -17.79
C LEU A 67 0.43 -6.96 -18.10
N ASP A 68 0.35 -6.59 -19.36
CA ASP A 68 0.14 -5.18 -19.76
C ASP A 68 -1.24 -4.66 -19.29
N SER A 69 -2.26 -5.51 -19.35
CA SER A 69 -3.59 -5.19 -18.85
C SER A 69 -3.59 -4.98 -17.33
N ALA A 70 -2.87 -5.81 -16.58
CA ALA A 70 -2.72 -5.65 -15.13
C ALA A 70 -2.00 -4.35 -14.77
N LEU A 71 -0.89 -4.04 -15.46
CA LEU A 71 -0.14 -2.80 -15.26
C LEU A 71 -0.98 -1.56 -15.56
N LEU A 72 -1.81 -1.62 -16.61
CA LEU A 72 -2.73 -0.53 -16.95
C LEU A 72 -3.74 -0.29 -15.82
N LEU A 73 -4.38 -1.37 -15.31
CA LEU A 73 -5.35 -1.27 -14.20
C LEU A 73 -4.71 -0.76 -12.91
N MET A 74 -3.46 -1.16 -12.63
CA MET A 74 -2.73 -0.64 -11.48
C MET A 74 -2.48 0.88 -11.59
N LYS A 75 -2.06 1.36 -12.76
CA LYS A 75 -1.89 2.80 -13.01
C LYS A 75 -3.22 3.55 -12.91
N GLN A 76 -4.30 2.97 -13.43
CA GLN A 76 -5.64 3.54 -13.32
C GLN A 76 -6.08 3.68 -11.85
N GLY A 77 -5.82 2.67 -11.01
CA GLY A 77 -6.15 2.72 -9.59
C GLY A 77 -5.47 3.89 -8.85
N ILE A 78 -4.20 4.15 -9.13
CA ILE A 78 -3.49 5.34 -8.60
C ILE A 78 -4.11 6.64 -9.12
N ASN A 79 -4.36 6.73 -10.43
CA ASN A 79 -4.95 7.92 -11.04
C ASN A 79 -6.38 8.18 -10.54
N ASP A 80 -7.15 7.14 -10.26
CA ASP A 80 -8.49 7.27 -9.68
C ASP A 80 -8.43 7.83 -8.26
N ILE A 81 -7.45 7.45 -7.45
CA ILE A 81 -7.26 8.08 -6.13
C ILE A 81 -6.85 9.54 -6.29
N ALA A 82 -5.93 9.84 -7.21
CA ALA A 82 -5.48 11.20 -7.47
C ALA A 82 -6.63 12.15 -7.87
N THR A 83 -7.53 11.67 -8.73
CA THR A 83 -8.60 12.48 -9.32
C THR A 83 -9.90 12.46 -8.52
N LYS A 84 -10.34 11.28 -8.09
CA LYS A 84 -11.63 11.05 -7.43
C LYS A 84 -11.52 10.93 -5.90
N GLY A 85 -10.29 10.72 -5.40
CA GLY A 85 -10.03 10.48 -3.98
C GLY A 85 -10.41 9.07 -3.52
N VAL A 86 -10.46 8.92 -2.21
CA VAL A 86 -10.90 7.74 -1.47
C VAL A 86 -12.25 8.05 -0.83
N THR A 87 -13.17 7.11 -0.81
CA THR A 87 -14.45 7.30 -0.14
C THR A 87 -14.32 7.14 1.37
N ALA A 88 -15.23 7.76 2.12
CA ALA A 88 -15.27 7.60 3.58
C ALA A 88 -15.51 6.14 4.00
N ASP A 89 -16.28 5.38 3.22
CA ASP A 89 -16.54 3.96 3.47
C ASP A 89 -15.28 3.09 3.27
N GLU A 90 -14.53 3.31 2.20
CA GLU A 90 -13.25 2.61 1.98
C GLU A 90 -12.28 2.85 3.13
N LEU A 91 -12.10 4.10 3.52
CA LEU A 91 -11.20 4.46 4.61
C LEU A 91 -11.68 3.92 5.96
N SER A 92 -12.99 3.98 6.25
CA SER A 92 -13.56 3.45 7.49
C SER A 92 -13.30 1.95 7.65
N LYS A 93 -13.41 1.17 6.58
CA LYS A 93 -13.11 -0.27 6.59
C LYS A 93 -11.63 -0.52 6.91
N VAL A 94 -10.73 0.26 6.32
CA VAL A 94 -9.29 0.16 6.60
C VAL A 94 -8.99 0.51 8.06
N ILE A 95 -9.49 1.64 8.55
CA ILE A 95 -9.26 2.07 9.94
C ILE A 95 -9.80 1.02 10.93
N THR A 96 -10.98 0.46 10.66
CA THR A 96 -11.58 -0.58 11.52
C THR A 96 -10.70 -1.82 11.58
N PHE A 97 -10.17 -2.26 10.44
CA PHE A 97 -9.26 -3.40 10.37
C PHE A 97 -7.95 -3.11 11.13
N GLU A 98 -7.33 -1.96 10.91
CA GLU A 98 -6.09 -1.54 11.58
C GLU A 98 -6.24 -1.44 13.10
N LEU A 99 -7.35 -0.90 13.58
CA LEU A 99 -7.63 -0.83 15.02
C LEU A 99 -7.80 -2.22 15.65
N LYS A 100 -8.43 -3.14 14.92
CA LYS A 100 -8.56 -4.53 15.37
C LYS A 100 -7.20 -5.21 15.41
N ASP A 101 -6.40 -5.08 14.34
CA ASP A 101 -5.05 -5.65 14.28
C ASP A 101 -4.15 -5.09 15.37
N TYR A 102 -4.22 -3.78 15.61
CA TYR A 102 -3.53 -3.13 16.71
C TYR A 102 -3.89 -3.74 18.06
N ALA A 103 -5.18 -3.94 18.37
CA ALA A 103 -5.63 -4.55 19.60
C ALA A 103 -5.16 -6.01 19.74
N ASP A 104 -5.11 -6.77 18.65
CA ASP A 104 -4.63 -8.14 18.65
C ASP A 104 -3.10 -8.23 18.79
N ASN A 105 -2.37 -7.30 18.15
CA ASN A 105 -0.92 -7.23 18.27
C ASN A 105 -0.43 -6.86 19.67
N GLN A 106 -1.17 -6.05 20.41
CA GLN A 106 -0.83 -5.74 21.81
C GLN A 106 -0.77 -6.98 22.75
N LYS A 107 -1.35 -8.10 22.33
CA LYS A 107 -1.31 -9.38 23.07
C LYS A 107 -0.04 -10.19 22.79
N LYS A 108 0.79 -9.79 21.82
CA LYS A 108 1.96 -10.52 21.33
C LYS A 108 3.26 -9.93 21.85
N ASN A 109 4.16 -10.78 22.36
CA ASN A 109 5.46 -10.33 22.85
C ASN A 109 6.32 -9.69 21.74
N GLU A 110 6.25 -10.21 20.53
CA GLU A 110 7.00 -9.67 19.38
C GLU A 110 6.64 -8.21 19.10
N TYR A 111 5.38 -7.84 19.26
CA TYR A 111 4.92 -6.47 19.11
C TYR A 111 5.62 -5.52 20.10
N TRP A 112 5.64 -5.89 21.39
CA TRP A 112 6.28 -5.10 22.43
C TRP A 112 7.80 -5.04 22.25
N HIS A 113 8.41 -6.17 21.89
CA HIS A 113 9.83 -6.20 21.57
C HIS A 113 10.17 -5.24 20.42
N GLY A 114 9.38 -5.26 19.34
CA GLY A 114 9.55 -4.34 18.22
C GLY A 114 9.47 -2.87 18.65
N LEU A 115 8.47 -2.49 19.43
CA LEU A 115 8.30 -1.12 19.93
C LEU A 115 9.48 -0.66 20.82
N ILE A 116 9.95 -1.54 21.73
CA ILE A 116 11.09 -1.25 22.61
C ILE A 116 12.35 -1.06 21.79
N MET A 117 12.60 -1.94 20.81
CA MET A 117 13.75 -1.84 19.92
C MET A 117 13.73 -0.52 19.13
N GLN A 118 12.61 -0.15 18.54
CA GLN A 118 12.48 1.11 17.79
C GLN A 118 12.72 2.33 18.68
N LYS A 119 12.17 2.32 19.90
CA LYS A 119 12.39 3.40 20.86
C LYS A 119 13.85 3.49 21.31
N THR A 120 14.50 2.35 21.57
CA THR A 120 15.89 2.29 22.03
C THR A 120 16.88 2.70 20.96
N LEU A 121 16.71 2.21 19.74
CA LEU A 121 17.64 2.46 18.62
C LEU A 121 17.45 3.82 17.96
N TRP A 122 16.20 4.29 17.85
CA TRP A 122 15.88 5.46 17.05
C TRP A 122 15.18 6.59 17.84
N GLY A 123 14.91 6.38 19.11
CA GLY A 123 14.17 7.35 19.94
C GLY A 123 12.71 7.55 19.52
N LYS A 124 12.16 6.70 18.65
CA LYS A 124 10.80 6.86 18.09
C LYS A 124 9.76 6.15 18.96
N ASP A 125 8.79 6.91 19.44
CA ASP A 125 7.60 6.37 20.11
C ASP A 125 6.52 6.09 19.06
N LEU A 126 6.31 4.81 18.72
CA LEU A 126 5.33 4.36 17.75
C LEU A 126 4.00 3.94 18.37
N ARG A 127 3.82 4.15 19.68
CA ARG A 127 2.63 3.70 20.40
C ARG A 127 1.74 4.84 20.89
N THR A 128 2.35 5.86 21.48
CA THR A 128 1.59 6.98 22.05
C THR A 128 0.75 7.65 20.96
N ASN A 129 -0.55 7.79 21.21
CA ASN A 129 -1.53 8.36 20.28
C ASN A 129 -1.77 7.57 18.97
N TYR A 130 -1.33 6.31 18.87
CA TYR A 130 -1.51 5.52 17.64
C TYR A 130 -2.98 5.42 17.23
N GLU A 131 -3.90 5.04 18.12
CA GLU A 131 -5.34 4.98 17.80
C GLU A 131 -5.92 6.35 17.42
N ALA A 132 -5.56 7.41 18.14
CA ALA A 132 -6.01 8.75 17.83
C ALA A 132 -5.50 9.19 16.44
N THR A 133 -4.26 8.84 16.13
CA THR A 133 -3.67 9.11 14.81
C THR A 133 -4.41 8.37 13.70
N LEU A 134 -4.67 7.07 13.85
CA LEU A 134 -5.46 6.31 12.87
C LEU A 134 -6.84 6.93 12.64
N LYS A 135 -7.54 7.30 13.72
CA LYS A 135 -8.87 7.92 13.64
C LYS A 135 -8.86 9.34 13.04
N SER A 136 -7.70 9.99 13.00
CA SER A 136 -7.54 11.35 12.44
C SER A 136 -7.29 11.38 10.94
N ILE A 137 -7.04 10.23 10.30
CA ILE A 137 -6.79 10.16 8.85
C ILE A 137 -8.09 10.45 8.10
N THR A 138 -7.97 11.26 7.07
CA THR A 138 -9.09 11.61 6.20
C THR A 138 -8.87 11.10 4.77
N PRO A 139 -9.92 10.94 3.96
CA PRO A 139 -9.80 10.66 2.54
C PRO A 139 -8.89 11.64 1.80
N LYS A 140 -8.93 12.90 2.23
CA LYS A 140 -8.10 13.97 1.66
C LYS A 140 -6.61 13.75 1.95
N ASP A 141 -6.23 13.27 3.14
CA ASP A 141 -4.82 13.00 3.47
C ASP A 141 -4.23 11.98 2.47
N ILE A 142 -4.99 10.92 2.14
CA ILE A 142 -4.54 9.91 1.16
C ILE A 142 -4.44 10.51 -0.24
N GLN A 143 -5.44 11.28 -0.68
CA GLN A 143 -5.42 11.92 -1.98
C GLN A 143 -4.28 12.94 -2.11
N ASP A 144 -4.04 13.72 -1.07
CA ASP A 144 -2.94 14.70 -1.02
C ASP A 144 -1.57 14.00 -1.07
N PHE A 145 -1.40 12.86 -0.37
CA PHE A 145 -0.18 12.07 -0.47
C PHE A 145 0.06 11.56 -1.90
N VAL A 146 -0.96 11.02 -2.54
CA VAL A 146 -0.85 10.54 -3.93
C VAL A 146 -0.45 11.68 -4.88
N ASN A 147 -1.11 12.82 -4.78
CA ASN A 147 -0.86 13.95 -5.68
C ASN A 147 0.46 14.67 -5.42
N ASN A 148 0.77 14.95 -4.15
CA ASN A 148 1.87 15.85 -3.79
C ASN A 148 3.18 15.11 -3.52
N VAL A 149 3.13 13.80 -3.22
CA VAL A 149 4.32 13.01 -2.91
C VAL A 149 4.54 11.94 -3.98
N LEU A 150 3.61 10.99 -4.12
CA LEU A 150 3.79 9.82 -4.96
C LEU A 150 3.91 10.18 -6.45
N LEU A 151 2.92 10.89 -7.02
CA LEU A 151 2.92 11.27 -8.43
C LEU A 151 3.94 12.37 -8.75
N LYS A 152 4.15 13.30 -7.82
CA LYS A 152 5.12 14.38 -8.00
C LYS A 152 6.56 13.86 -8.06
N GLN A 153 6.91 12.86 -7.25
CA GLN A 153 8.22 12.22 -7.30
C GLN A 153 8.33 11.25 -8.47
N ASN A 154 7.21 10.67 -8.90
CA ASN A 154 7.07 9.78 -10.06
C ASN A 154 8.14 8.67 -10.13
N ASN A 155 8.55 8.14 -8.99
CA ASN A 155 9.55 7.10 -8.88
C ASN A 155 8.86 5.73 -8.81
N CYS A 156 8.55 5.18 -9.97
CA CYS A 156 7.88 3.88 -10.14
C CYS A 156 8.84 2.88 -10.79
N ILE A 157 9.04 1.74 -10.12
CA ILE A 157 9.83 0.62 -10.63
C ILE A 157 8.87 -0.53 -10.92
N THR A 158 8.92 -1.08 -12.12
CA THR A 158 8.18 -2.29 -12.51
C THR A 158 9.16 -3.42 -12.74
N VAL A 159 8.95 -4.53 -12.02
CA VAL A 159 9.70 -5.77 -12.19
C VAL A 159 8.76 -6.86 -12.66
N SER A 160 9.05 -7.48 -13.79
CA SER A 160 8.30 -8.62 -14.29
C SER A 160 9.19 -9.85 -14.42
N MET A 161 8.77 -10.97 -13.83
CA MET A 161 9.42 -12.26 -14.02
C MET A 161 8.59 -13.11 -14.97
N ARG A 162 9.23 -13.64 -16.02
CA ARG A 162 8.60 -14.52 -17.00
C ARG A 162 9.33 -15.86 -17.00
N PRO A 163 8.62 -16.99 -17.21
CA PRO A 163 9.28 -18.30 -17.40
C PRO A 163 10.26 -18.24 -18.57
N THR A 164 11.38 -18.91 -18.44
CA THR A 164 12.45 -18.94 -19.47
C THR A 164 12.04 -19.74 -20.73
N ASP A 165 11.12 -20.72 -20.57
CA ASP A 165 10.75 -21.69 -21.61
C ASP A 165 9.42 -21.39 -22.29
N MET A 166 9.00 -20.13 -22.30
CA MET A 166 7.82 -19.75 -23.09
C MET A 166 8.16 -19.68 -24.58
N THR A 167 8.26 -20.83 -25.22
CA THR A 167 7.95 -20.92 -26.66
C THR A 167 6.49 -20.47 -26.83
N GLU A 168 6.26 -19.64 -27.85
CA GLU A 168 5.00 -18.97 -28.22
C GLU A 168 3.80 -19.91 -28.47
N LYS A 169 3.53 -20.89 -27.62
CA LYS A 169 2.47 -21.90 -27.84
C LYS A 169 1.17 -21.68 -27.05
N ASP A 170 0.97 -20.55 -26.42
CA ASP A 170 -0.28 -20.28 -25.67
C ASP A 170 -1.17 -19.20 -26.32
N GLY A 171 -1.11 -19.06 -27.63
CA GLY A 171 -1.88 -18.11 -28.44
C GLY A 171 -3.01 -18.72 -29.26
N THR A 172 -3.39 -19.98 -29.06
CA THR A 172 -4.52 -20.57 -29.83
C THR A 172 -5.19 -21.70 -29.05
N LYS A 173 -6.23 -21.36 -28.31
CA LYS A 173 -7.48 -22.14 -28.24
C LYS A 173 -8.57 -21.27 -27.63
#